data_3a832aab1fc4c4265df1a5573ebc6fa8
#
_entry.id   3a832aab1fc4c4265df1a5573ebc6fa8
#
_cell.length_a   1.000
_cell.length_b   1.000
_cell.length_c   1.000
_cell.angle_alpha   90.00
_cell.angle_beta   90.00
_cell.angle_gamma   90.00
#
_symmetry.space_group_name_H-M   'P 1'
#
loop_
_entity.id
_entity.type
_entity.pdbx_description
1 polymer ?
#
loop_
_entity_poly.entity_id
_entity_poly.type
_entity_poly.pdbx_seq_one_letter_code
_entity_poly.pdbx_strand_id
1 'polypeptide(L)'
;LVASQHFDLVILDENMPGLTGLETLQRIKEMSPQTPVIMITKSEEENIMDQAVGNNIADYLIKPVNPNQILMSIKKNLHSEKLVSQTATSSYQQEFGHLGMLINSAADIDSYYTLYEKLVAWELRLASADSNMADMLKMQKAEADAAFFKFVRRNYEDWVESIPSLKGAPKADATDRPLMSPEVFPKKVMPLLDAGEKVFFVLIDNFRLDLWLSVK
;
A
#
# COMPACT_ATOMS: atom_id res chain seq x y z
N LEU A 1 -30.04 11.51 20.18
CA LEU A 1 -30.10 10.34 19.32
C LEU A 1 -28.72 9.65 19.23
N VAL A 2 -27.66 10.34 18.82
CA VAL A 2 -26.31 9.74 18.66
C VAL A 2 -25.78 9.16 19.97
N ALA A 3 -26.13 9.73 21.13
CA ALA A 3 -25.75 9.21 22.44
C ALA A 3 -26.46 7.89 22.83
N SER A 4 -27.57 7.55 22.16
CA SER A 4 -28.43 6.42 22.55
C SER A 4 -28.46 5.29 21.51
N GLN A 5 -27.98 5.53 20.32
CA GLN A 5 -27.94 4.54 19.23
C GLN A 5 -26.80 4.79 18.26
N HIS A 6 -26.32 3.72 17.62
CA HIS A 6 -25.29 3.78 16.59
C HIS A 6 -25.87 4.24 15.25
N PHE A 7 -25.12 5.09 14.56
CA PHE A 7 -25.40 5.50 13.19
C PHE A 7 -24.17 5.25 12.32
N ASP A 8 -24.37 4.65 11.16
CA ASP A 8 -23.32 4.38 10.19
C ASP A 8 -22.81 5.67 9.52
N LEU A 9 -23.67 6.70 9.42
CA LEU A 9 -23.34 8.00 8.85
C LEU A 9 -24.35 9.05 9.33
N VAL A 10 -23.91 10.29 9.50
CA VAL A 10 -24.75 11.44 9.83
C VAL A 10 -24.61 12.51 8.76
N ILE A 11 -25.73 13.10 8.36
CA ILE A 11 -25.78 14.27 7.48
C ILE A 11 -26.28 15.45 8.28
N LEU A 12 -25.50 16.54 8.30
CA LEU A 12 -25.82 17.78 9.04
C LEU A 12 -26.02 18.95 8.10
N ASP A 13 -27.01 19.78 8.39
CA ASP A 13 -27.09 21.15 7.86
C ASP A 13 -26.38 22.10 8.83
N GLU A 14 -25.62 23.08 8.32
CA GLU A 14 -25.03 24.12 9.18
C GLU A 14 -26.10 25.02 9.79
N ASN A 15 -27.11 25.39 9.02
CA ASN A 15 -28.15 26.32 9.44
C ASN A 15 -29.34 25.57 10.07
N MET A 16 -29.21 25.15 11.33
CA MET A 16 -30.26 24.49 12.07
C MET A 16 -30.75 25.37 13.26
N PRO A 17 -32.04 25.28 13.65
CA PRO A 17 -32.53 25.94 14.86
C PRO A 17 -31.84 25.36 16.12
N GLY A 18 -31.30 26.21 16.99
CA GLY A 18 -30.65 25.80 18.22
C GLY A 18 -29.13 25.69 18.04
N LEU A 19 -28.59 24.48 17.95
CA LEU A 19 -27.16 24.27 17.69
C LEU A 19 -26.86 24.37 16.19
N THR A 20 -25.74 24.99 15.86
CA THR A 20 -25.21 24.99 14.49
C THR A 20 -24.75 23.59 14.07
N GLY A 21 -24.53 23.39 12.78
CA GLY A 21 -23.93 22.15 12.27
C GLY A 21 -22.55 21.88 12.85
N LEU A 22 -21.69 22.91 12.95
CA LEU A 22 -20.37 22.80 13.55
C LEU A 22 -20.39 22.41 15.04
N GLU A 23 -21.26 23.06 15.82
CA GLU A 23 -21.41 22.72 17.23
C GLU A 23 -21.94 21.29 17.42
N THR A 24 -22.85 20.88 16.52
CA THR A 24 -23.40 19.51 16.52
C THR A 24 -22.33 18.50 16.09
N LEU A 25 -21.52 18.80 15.06
CA LEU A 25 -20.40 17.99 14.62
C LEU A 25 -19.41 17.73 15.77
N GLN A 26 -19.00 18.79 16.47
CA GLN A 26 -18.07 18.67 17.59
C GLN A 26 -18.62 17.71 18.65
N ARG A 27 -19.86 17.86 19.06
CA ARG A 27 -20.50 16.97 20.05
C ARG A 27 -20.62 15.53 19.56
N ILE A 28 -20.89 15.31 18.27
CA ILE A 28 -20.92 13.96 17.70
C ILE A 28 -19.54 13.35 17.78
N LYS A 29 -18.48 14.09 17.41
CA LYS A 29 -17.11 13.60 17.43
C LYS A 29 -16.57 13.33 18.83
N GLU A 30 -17.02 14.08 19.84
CA GLU A 30 -16.73 13.79 21.24
C GLU A 30 -17.37 12.48 21.74
N MET A 31 -18.60 12.17 21.28
CA MET A 31 -19.33 10.96 21.71
C MET A 31 -19.01 9.73 20.83
N SER A 32 -18.81 9.94 19.55
CA SER A 32 -18.61 8.89 18.53
C SER A 32 -17.59 9.35 17.49
N PRO A 33 -16.27 9.33 17.78
CA PRO A 33 -15.22 9.86 16.91
C PRO A 33 -15.18 9.20 15.52
N GLN A 34 -15.56 7.93 15.44
CA GLN A 34 -15.51 7.13 14.21
C GLN A 34 -16.74 7.32 13.29
N THR A 35 -17.85 7.87 13.80
CA THR A 35 -19.03 8.08 12.96
C THR A 35 -18.73 9.11 11.88
N PRO A 36 -18.82 8.76 10.59
CA PRO A 36 -18.63 9.72 9.51
C PRO A 36 -19.77 10.73 9.47
N VAL A 37 -19.40 12.01 9.33
CA VAL A 37 -20.35 13.12 9.27
C VAL A 37 -20.14 13.89 7.97
N ILE A 38 -21.19 14.02 7.17
CA ILE A 38 -21.25 14.85 5.97
C ILE A 38 -21.97 16.15 6.34
N MET A 39 -21.32 17.29 6.11
CA MET A 39 -21.96 18.60 6.28
C MET A 39 -22.53 19.09 4.96
N ILE A 40 -23.77 19.56 4.97
CA ILE A 40 -24.44 20.19 3.82
C ILE A 40 -24.86 21.61 4.21
N THR A 41 -24.34 22.62 3.52
CA THR A 41 -24.54 24.02 3.89
C THR A 41 -24.75 24.92 2.66
N LYS A 42 -25.30 26.11 2.90
CA LYS A 42 -25.35 27.19 1.90
C LYS A 42 -24.11 28.10 1.95
N SER A 43 -23.29 27.97 3.00
CA SER A 43 -22.15 28.84 3.21
C SER A 43 -20.94 28.33 2.43
N GLU A 44 -20.30 29.22 1.68
CA GLU A 44 -18.98 29.05 1.05
C GLU A 44 -17.89 29.71 1.93
N GLU A 45 -18.18 30.04 3.17
CA GLU A 45 -17.25 30.68 4.07
C GLU A 45 -16.09 29.73 4.39
N GLU A 46 -14.89 30.11 4.00
CA GLU A 46 -13.65 29.36 4.21
C GLU A 46 -13.44 28.96 5.67
N ASN A 47 -13.77 29.88 6.60
CA ASN A 47 -13.67 29.64 8.03
C ASN A 47 -14.55 28.49 8.55
N ILE A 48 -15.77 28.32 8.00
CA ILE A 48 -16.66 27.21 8.36
C ILE A 48 -16.12 25.90 7.81
N MET A 49 -15.59 25.92 6.59
CA MET A 49 -14.98 24.74 5.97
C MET A 49 -13.73 24.31 6.76
N ASP A 50 -12.85 25.23 7.12
CA ASP A 50 -11.64 24.95 7.90
C ASP A 50 -11.96 24.36 9.27
N GLN A 51 -12.96 24.92 9.97
CA GLN A 51 -13.39 24.38 11.26
C GLN A 51 -14.02 22.99 11.11
N ALA A 52 -14.79 22.74 10.07
CA ALA A 52 -15.37 21.43 9.78
C ALA A 52 -14.28 20.38 9.47
N VAL A 53 -13.29 20.75 8.67
CA VAL A 53 -12.10 19.90 8.39
C VAL A 53 -11.31 19.64 9.67
N GLY A 54 -11.08 20.67 10.48
CA GLY A 54 -10.40 20.56 11.78
C GLY A 54 -11.12 19.62 12.76
N ASN A 55 -12.44 19.51 12.66
CA ASN A 55 -13.28 18.56 13.42
C ASN A 55 -13.47 17.20 12.71
N ASN A 56 -12.62 16.87 11.73
CA ASN A 56 -12.57 15.57 11.05
C ASN A 56 -13.91 15.16 10.42
N ILE A 57 -14.49 16.04 9.58
CA ILE A 57 -15.67 15.69 8.76
C ILE A 57 -15.30 14.67 7.68
N ALA A 58 -16.29 13.89 7.28
CA ALA A 58 -16.13 12.92 6.18
C ALA A 58 -16.28 13.58 4.80
N ASP A 59 -17.13 14.61 4.67
CA ASP A 59 -17.32 15.37 3.44
C ASP A 59 -18.05 16.70 3.70
N TYR A 60 -17.90 17.66 2.77
CA TYR A 60 -18.51 18.99 2.83
C TYR A 60 -19.20 19.30 1.50
N LEU A 61 -20.50 19.50 1.50
CA LEU A 61 -21.30 19.72 0.31
C LEU A 61 -22.00 21.09 0.36
N ILE A 62 -21.96 21.85 -0.73
CA ILE A 62 -22.54 23.19 -0.82
C ILE A 62 -23.88 23.13 -1.55
N LYS A 63 -24.93 23.73 -0.96
CA LYS A 63 -26.25 23.82 -1.58
C LYS A 63 -26.25 24.84 -2.74
N PRO A 64 -26.90 24.55 -3.88
CA PRO A 64 -27.79 23.40 -4.13
C PRO A 64 -27.02 22.10 -4.41
N VAL A 65 -27.30 21.03 -3.67
CA VAL A 65 -26.61 19.75 -3.79
C VAL A 65 -27.33 18.87 -4.81
N ASN A 66 -26.57 18.35 -5.75
CA ASN A 66 -27.07 17.32 -6.66
C ASN A 66 -27.23 15.98 -5.89
N PRO A 67 -28.39 15.29 -6.02
CA PRO A 67 -28.59 13.99 -5.38
C PRO A 67 -27.46 12.97 -5.63
N ASN A 68 -26.84 13.00 -6.80
CA ASN A 68 -25.69 12.15 -7.12
C ASN A 68 -24.44 12.47 -6.27
N GLN A 69 -24.23 13.74 -5.89
CA GLN A 69 -23.12 14.11 -5.01
C GLN A 69 -23.32 13.53 -3.60
N ILE A 70 -24.55 13.62 -3.07
CA ILE A 70 -24.89 13.01 -1.78
C ILE A 70 -24.68 11.49 -1.85
N LEU A 71 -25.19 10.83 -2.89
CA LEU A 71 -25.06 9.39 -3.08
C LEU A 71 -23.60 8.96 -3.20
N MET A 72 -22.78 9.73 -3.93
CA MET A 72 -21.33 9.47 -4.06
C MET A 72 -20.61 9.62 -2.72
N SER A 73 -20.93 10.67 -1.95
CA SER A 73 -20.35 10.89 -0.62
C SER A 73 -20.73 9.77 0.36
N ILE A 74 -22.00 9.35 0.36
CA ILE A 74 -22.46 8.21 1.17
C ILE A 74 -21.71 6.92 0.78
N LYS A 75 -21.65 6.60 -0.52
CA LYS A 75 -20.93 5.40 -1.00
C LYS A 75 -19.45 5.42 -0.63
N LYS A 76 -18.79 6.58 -0.79
CA LYS A 76 -17.39 6.76 -0.40
C LYS A 76 -17.17 6.46 1.09
N ASN A 77 -18.06 6.92 1.95
CA ASN A 77 -17.87 6.82 3.40
C ASN A 77 -18.36 5.49 4.00
N LEU A 78 -19.40 4.86 3.43
CA LEU A 78 -19.95 3.60 3.94
C LEU A 78 -19.43 2.35 3.23
N HIS A 79 -19.02 2.49 1.97
CA HIS A 79 -18.68 1.33 1.13
C HIS A 79 -17.29 1.41 0.48
N SER A 80 -16.44 2.36 0.90
CA SER A 80 -15.10 2.52 0.32
C SER A 80 -14.29 1.24 0.38
N GLU A 81 -14.23 0.57 1.52
CA GLU A 81 -13.49 -0.69 1.70
C GLU A 81 -14.01 -1.78 0.76
N LYS A 82 -15.35 -1.93 0.68
CA LYS A 82 -15.97 -2.92 -0.21
C LYS A 82 -15.72 -2.61 -1.68
N LEU A 83 -15.79 -1.35 -2.09
CA LEU A 83 -15.52 -0.91 -3.47
C LEU A 83 -14.05 -1.10 -3.83
N VAL A 84 -13.13 -0.75 -2.92
CA VAL A 84 -11.70 -0.96 -3.09
C VAL A 84 -11.39 -2.46 -3.22
N SER A 85 -11.96 -3.29 -2.35
CA SER A 85 -11.82 -4.75 -2.39
C SER A 85 -12.34 -5.35 -3.70
N GLN A 86 -13.54 -4.94 -4.15
CA GLN A 86 -14.10 -5.40 -5.44
C GLN A 86 -13.24 -4.99 -6.63
N THR A 87 -12.73 -3.76 -6.63
CA THR A 87 -11.85 -3.26 -7.69
C THR A 87 -10.52 -4.02 -7.69
N ALA A 88 -9.93 -4.26 -6.52
CA ALA A 88 -8.71 -5.04 -6.38
C ALA A 88 -8.91 -6.47 -6.89
N THR A 89 -10.02 -7.11 -6.53
CA THR A 89 -10.40 -8.45 -6.99
C THR A 89 -10.49 -8.52 -8.51
N SER A 90 -11.25 -7.60 -9.14
CA SER A 90 -11.41 -7.57 -10.60
C SER A 90 -10.09 -7.31 -11.32
N SER A 91 -9.26 -6.40 -10.80
CA SER A 91 -7.95 -6.09 -11.37
C SER A 91 -6.99 -7.28 -11.24
N TYR A 92 -7.00 -7.99 -10.13
CA TYR A 92 -6.18 -9.19 -9.94
C TYR A 92 -6.59 -10.32 -10.89
N GLN A 93 -7.89 -10.54 -11.08
CA GLN A 93 -8.39 -11.52 -12.04
C GLN A 93 -7.89 -11.26 -13.47
N GLN A 94 -7.82 -9.99 -13.87
CA GLN A 94 -7.27 -9.61 -15.18
C GLN A 94 -5.76 -9.86 -15.28
N GLU A 95 -5.02 -9.63 -14.18
CA GLU A 95 -3.56 -9.78 -14.16
C GLU A 95 -3.10 -11.21 -13.84
N PHE A 96 -3.98 -12.06 -13.34
CA PHE A 96 -3.66 -13.43 -12.92
C PHE A 96 -2.91 -14.25 -13.99
N GLY A 97 -3.41 -14.24 -15.21
CA GLY A 97 -2.78 -14.94 -16.33
C GLY A 97 -1.39 -14.38 -16.70
N HIS A 98 -1.24 -13.06 -16.61
CA HIS A 98 0.05 -12.39 -16.85
C HIS A 98 1.09 -12.74 -15.77
N LEU A 99 0.69 -12.76 -14.50
CA LEU A 99 1.56 -13.20 -13.41
C LEU A 99 2.02 -14.65 -13.61
N GLY A 100 1.12 -15.55 -13.99
CA GLY A 100 1.47 -16.93 -14.35
C GLY A 100 2.48 -17.03 -15.49
N MET A 101 2.34 -16.20 -16.54
CA MET A 101 3.36 -16.11 -17.59
C MET A 101 4.71 -15.62 -17.07
N LEU A 102 4.74 -14.59 -16.22
CA LEU A 102 5.96 -14.07 -15.62
C LEU A 102 6.67 -15.14 -14.77
N ILE A 103 5.91 -15.92 -13.97
CA ILE A 103 6.48 -17.02 -13.18
C ILE A 103 7.18 -18.04 -14.07
N ASN A 104 6.54 -18.41 -15.18
CA ASN A 104 7.07 -19.43 -16.08
C ASN A 104 8.23 -18.92 -16.98
N SER A 105 8.31 -17.61 -17.22
CA SER A 105 9.33 -17.01 -18.09
C SER A 105 10.53 -16.43 -17.34
N ALA A 106 10.47 -16.32 -16.00
CA ALA A 106 11.56 -15.76 -15.19
C ALA A 106 12.82 -16.64 -15.32
N ALA A 107 13.90 -16.06 -15.85
CA ALA A 107 15.13 -16.76 -16.14
C ALA A 107 16.37 -16.13 -15.49
N ASP A 108 16.28 -14.89 -15.06
CA ASP A 108 17.34 -14.09 -14.43
C ASP A 108 16.87 -13.47 -13.12
N ILE A 109 17.81 -12.94 -12.34
CA ILE A 109 17.52 -12.40 -11.00
C ILE A 109 16.60 -11.17 -11.03
N ASP A 110 16.72 -10.32 -12.06
CA ASP A 110 15.93 -9.09 -12.19
C ASP A 110 14.46 -9.41 -12.53
N SER A 111 14.23 -10.46 -13.33
CA SER A 111 12.89 -11.01 -13.59
C SER A 111 12.23 -11.49 -12.30
N TYR A 112 12.96 -12.18 -11.42
CA TYR A 112 12.46 -12.62 -10.13
C TYR A 112 12.20 -11.46 -9.17
N TYR A 113 13.04 -10.43 -9.15
CA TYR A 113 12.78 -9.22 -8.34
C TYR A 113 11.49 -8.53 -8.79
N THR A 114 11.33 -8.29 -10.09
CA THR A 114 10.13 -7.68 -10.66
C THR A 114 8.87 -8.50 -10.36
N LEU A 115 8.95 -9.81 -10.51
CA LEU A 115 7.85 -10.73 -10.18
C LEU A 115 7.48 -10.65 -8.69
N TYR A 116 8.47 -10.68 -7.81
CA TYR A 116 8.25 -10.69 -6.37
C TYR A 116 7.65 -9.36 -5.87
N GLU A 117 8.13 -8.22 -6.39
CA GLU A 117 7.53 -6.91 -6.12
C GLU A 117 6.05 -6.86 -6.50
N LYS A 118 5.69 -7.40 -7.66
CA LYS A 118 4.28 -7.48 -8.11
C LYS A 118 3.44 -8.37 -7.20
N LEU A 119 3.93 -9.54 -6.83
CA LEU A 119 3.22 -10.47 -5.94
C LEU A 119 3.00 -9.86 -4.55
N VAL A 120 4.00 -9.19 -3.99
CA VAL A 120 3.88 -8.49 -2.71
C VAL A 120 2.93 -7.30 -2.80
N ALA A 121 2.99 -6.51 -3.88
CA ALA A 121 2.05 -5.42 -4.10
C ALA A 121 0.59 -5.92 -4.17
N TRP A 122 0.35 -7.07 -4.81
CA TRP A 122 -0.97 -7.70 -4.82
C TRP A 122 -1.38 -8.23 -3.45
N GLU A 123 -0.46 -8.78 -2.66
CA GLU A 123 -0.73 -9.22 -1.28
C GLU A 123 -1.25 -8.06 -0.42
N LEU A 124 -0.60 -6.90 -0.51
CA LEU A 124 -1.04 -5.69 0.21
C LEU A 124 -2.41 -5.19 -0.30
N ARG A 125 -2.65 -5.20 -1.61
CA ARG A 125 -3.91 -4.74 -2.21
C ARG A 125 -5.08 -5.68 -1.92
N LEU A 126 -4.84 -6.98 -1.80
CA LEU A 126 -5.84 -8.00 -1.52
C LEU A 126 -6.00 -8.31 -0.03
N ALA A 127 -5.27 -7.63 0.86
CA ALA A 127 -5.33 -7.87 2.30
C ALA A 127 -6.74 -7.72 2.90
N SER A 128 -7.59 -6.86 2.30
CA SER A 128 -9.00 -6.68 2.66
C SER A 128 -9.99 -7.32 1.67
N ALA A 129 -9.50 -8.12 0.70
CA ALA A 129 -10.33 -8.72 -0.33
C ALA A 129 -10.96 -10.05 0.12
N ASP A 130 -11.81 -10.63 -0.75
CA ASP A 130 -12.42 -11.95 -0.55
C ASP A 130 -11.35 -13.04 -0.39
N SER A 131 -11.59 -13.97 0.52
CA SER A 131 -10.68 -15.08 0.85
C SER A 131 -10.24 -15.89 -0.37
N ASN A 132 -11.13 -16.08 -1.35
CA ASN A 132 -10.83 -16.84 -2.57
C ASN A 132 -9.67 -16.21 -3.39
N MET A 133 -9.63 -14.87 -3.50
CA MET A 133 -8.55 -14.18 -4.23
C MET A 133 -7.24 -14.23 -3.47
N ALA A 134 -7.29 -14.13 -2.15
CA ALA A 134 -6.12 -14.29 -1.31
C ALA A 134 -5.52 -15.71 -1.42
N ASP A 135 -6.35 -16.74 -1.48
CA ASP A 135 -5.90 -18.13 -1.67
C ASP A 135 -5.29 -18.35 -3.06
N MET A 136 -5.88 -17.77 -4.12
CA MET A 136 -5.31 -17.83 -5.47
C MET A 136 -3.93 -17.14 -5.53
N LEU A 137 -3.78 -15.97 -4.91
CA LEU A 137 -2.49 -15.29 -4.83
C LEU A 137 -1.47 -16.12 -4.04
N LYS A 138 -1.89 -16.74 -2.94
CA LYS A 138 -1.03 -17.62 -2.14
C LYS A 138 -0.50 -18.81 -2.96
N MET A 139 -1.35 -19.39 -3.82
CA MET A 139 -0.91 -20.45 -4.73
C MET A 139 0.11 -19.95 -5.75
N GLN A 140 -0.11 -18.77 -6.35
CA GLN A 140 0.87 -18.17 -7.28
C GLN A 140 2.19 -17.83 -6.60
N LYS A 141 2.15 -17.33 -5.35
CA LYS A 141 3.36 -17.08 -4.57
C LYS A 141 4.12 -18.38 -4.32
N ALA A 142 3.44 -19.46 -3.95
CA ALA A 142 4.08 -20.76 -3.74
C ALA A 142 4.71 -21.32 -5.03
N GLU A 143 4.07 -21.11 -6.18
CA GLU A 143 4.63 -21.48 -7.49
C GLU A 143 5.89 -20.64 -7.82
N ALA A 144 5.82 -19.32 -7.60
CA ALA A 144 6.97 -18.42 -7.79
C ALA A 144 8.13 -18.77 -6.86
N ASP A 145 7.87 -19.07 -5.59
CA ASP A 145 8.88 -19.49 -4.61
C ASP A 145 9.55 -20.82 -5.04
N ALA A 146 8.78 -21.78 -5.53
CA ALA A 146 9.31 -23.04 -6.03
C ALA A 146 10.18 -22.85 -7.28
N ALA A 147 9.79 -21.96 -8.19
CA ALA A 147 10.56 -21.61 -9.38
C ALA A 147 11.87 -20.89 -9.00
N PHE A 148 11.79 -19.91 -8.11
CA PHE A 148 12.94 -19.16 -7.58
C PHE A 148 13.92 -20.08 -6.84
N PHE A 149 13.43 -20.99 -6.01
CA PHE A 149 14.26 -21.96 -5.33
C PHE A 149 15.08 -22.82 -6.30
N LYS A 150 14.44 -23.31 -7.38
CA LYS A 150 15.13 -24.07 -8.43
C LYS A 150 16.19 -23.23 -9.15
N PHE A 151 15.87 -21.96 -9.44
CA PHE A 151 16.78 -21.01 -10.06
C PHE A 151 18.00 -20.74 -9.16
N VAL A 152 17.78 -20.42 -7.90
CA VAL A 152 18.88 -20.18 -6.93
C VAL A 152 19.75 -21.43 -6.78
N ARG A 153 19.13 -22.60 -6.58
CA ARG A 153 19.87 -23.86 -6.41
C ARG A 153 20.80 -24.16 -7.58
N ARG A 154 20.38 -23.81 -8.80
CA ARG A 154 21.18 -24.04 -10.01
C ARG A 154 22.35 -23.07 -10.15
N ASN A 155 22.22 -21.84 -9.67
CA ASN A 155 23.18 -20.76 -9.93
C ASN A 155 24.03 -20.39 -8.71
N TYR A 156 23.65 -20.81 -7.50
CA TYR A 156 24.24 -20.33 -6.25
C TYR A 156 25.74 -20.60 -6.13
N GLU A 157 26.20 -21.78 -6.52
CA GLU A 157 27.63 -22.15 -6.45
C GLU A 157 28.47 -21.22 -7.33
N ASP A 158 28.03 -20.99 -8.58
CA ASP A 158 28.68 -20.08 -9.51
C ASP A 158 28.72 -18.64 -8.99
N TRP A 159 27.62 -18.20 -8.36
CA TRP A 159 27.56 -16.87 -7.76
C TRP A 159 28.57 -16.71 -6.62
N VAL A 160 28.66 -17.68 -5.72
CA VAL A 160 29.60 -17.65 -4.60
C VAL A 160 31.06 -17.73 -5.10
N GLU A 161 31.33 -18.57 -6.07
CA GLU A 161 32.68 -18.72 -6.65
C GLU A 161 33.16 -17.47 -7.40
N SER A 162 32.22 -16.64 -7.89
CA SER A 162 32.54 -15.38 -8.57
C SER A 162 32.83 -14.21 -7.64
N ILE A 163 32.70 -14.37 -6.29
CA ILE A 163 33.01 -13.31 -5.33
C ILE A 163 34.55 -13.18 -5.17
N PRO A 164 35.17 -12.03 -5.53
CA PRO A 164 36.62 -11.89 -5.54
C PRO A 164 37.30 -12.12 -4.19
N SER A 165 36.61 -11.80 -3.09
CA SER A 165 37.12 -11.86 -1.74
C SER A 165 37.21 -13.27 -1.13
N LEU A 166 36.57 -14.28 -1.74
CA LEU A 166 36.47 -15.61 -1.15
C LEU A 166 37.44 -16.65 -1.73
N LYS A 167 37.91 -16.51 -2.96
CA LYS A 167 38.74 -17.54 -3.63
C LYS A 167 39.89 -17.01 -4.52
N GLY A 168 40.41 -15.80 -4.31
CA GLY A 168 41.53 -15.27 -5.15
C GLY A 168 41.02 -14.59 -6.44
N ALA A 169 41.84 -14.58 -7.53
CA ALA A 169 41.53 -13.80 -8.72
C ALA A 169 40.12 -14.10 -9.29
N PRO A 170 39.27 -13.07 -9.59
CA PRO A 170 37.94 -13.27 -10.05
C PRO A 170 37.91 -14.01 -11.37
N LYS A 171 37.09 -15.07 -11.46
CA LYS A 171 36.54 -15.48 -12.76
C LYS A 171 35.68 -14.31 -13.25
N ALA A 172 35.81 -14.00 -14.53
CA ALA A 172 35.17 -12.86 -15.21
C ALA A 172 33.93 -12.35 -14.55
N ASP A 173 33.81 -11.01 -14.40
CA ASP A 173 32.71 -10.28 -13.78
C ASP A 173 31.37 -10.89 -14.26
N ALA A 174 30.78 -11.72 -13.42
CA ALA A 174 29.46 -12.30 -13.70
C ALA A 174 28.45 -11.17 -13.52
N THR A 175 28.16 -10.47 -14.62
CA THR A 175 27.24 -9.30 -14.65
C THR A 175 25.80 -9.68 -14.34
N ASP A 176 25.49 -10.97 -14.30
CA ASP A 176 24.12 -11.51 -14.24
C ASP A 176 23.83 -12.25 -12.93
N ARG A 177 24.37 -11.76 -11.81
CA ARG A 177 24.15 -12.31 -10.48
C ARG A 177 23.71 -11.25 -9.46
N PRO A 178 23.01 -11.64 -8.40
CA PRO A 178 22.66 -10.71 -7.33
C PRO A 178 23.90 -10.18 -6.60
N LEU A 179 23.77 -8.97 -6.06
CA LEU A 179 24.78 -8.43 -5.13
C LEU A 179 24.78 -9.29 -3.85
N MET A 180 25.91 -9.92 -3.56
CA MET A 180 26.04 -10.75 -2.37
C MET A 180 26.46 -9.93 -1.15
N SER A 181 26.08 -10.40 0.06
CA SER A 181 26.32 -9.66 1.31
C SER A 181 27.76 -9.13 1.51
N PRO A 182 28.84 -9.88 1.20
CA PRO A 182 30.19 -9.36 1.34
C PRO A 182 30.54 -8.19 0.41
N GLU A 183 29.79 -8.02 -0.66
CA GLU A 183 30.03 -7.00 -1.68
C GLU A 183 29.24 -5.71 -1.46
N VAL A 184 28.22 -5.72 -0.56
CA VAL A 184 27.36 -4.56 -0.32
C VAL A 184 28.19 -3.36 0.13
N PHE A 185 29.04 -3.54 1.13
CA PHE A 185 29.85 -2.45 1.65
C PHE A 185 30.89 -1.93 0.64
N PRO A 186 31.73 -2.78 0.02
CA PRO A 186 32.68 -2.35 -1.01
C PRO A 186 32.01 -1.68 -2.23
N LYS A 187 30.89 -2.19 -2.70
CA LYS A 187 30.27 -1.71 -3.95
C LYS A 187 29.27 -0.56 -3.75
N LYS A 188 28.67 -0.43 -2.57
CA LYS A 188 27.59 0.56 -2.32
C LYS A 188 27.99 1.67 -1.35
N VAL A 189 28.86 1.40 -0.38
CA VAL A 189 29.22 2.34 0.67
C VAL A 189 30.58 3.01 0.39
N MET A 190 31.60 2.22 0.08
CA MET A 190 32.96 2.75 -0.14
C MET A 190 33.01 3.85 -1.21
N PRO A 191 32.35 3.73 -2.39
CA PRO A 191 32.42 4.78 -3.41
C PRO A 191 31.86 6.13 -2.94
N LEU A 192 30.85 6.12 -2.05
CA LEU A 192 30.31 7.35 -1.46
C LEU A 192 31.29 7.98 -0.49
N LEU A 193 31.92 7.15 0.35
CA LEU A 193 32.98 7.61 1.28
C LEU A 193 34.19 8.18 0.54
N ASP A 194 34.61 7.52 -0.54
CA ASP A 194 35.74 7.97 -1.40
C ASP A 194 35.39 9.29 -2.10
N ALA A 195 34.12 9.53 -2.40
CA ALA A 195 33.63 10.82 -2.91
C ALA A 195 33.52 11.91 -1.83
N GLY A 196 33.84 11.60 -0.57
CA GLY A 196 33.77 12.53 0.55
C GLY A 196 32.35 12.73 1.13
N GLU A 197 31.40 11.87 0.77
CA GLU A 197 30.04 11.94 1.29
C GLU A 197 29.95 11.39 2.71
N LYS A 198 29.03 11.93 3.52
CA LYS A 198 28.70 11.39 4.83
C LYS A 198 27.66 10.30 4.67
N VAL A 199 27.98 9.08 5.09
CA VAL A 199 27.12 7.91 4.92
C VAL A 199 26.62 7.42 6.27
N PHE A 200 25.30 7.22 6.39
CA PHE A 200 24.68 6.45 7.49
C PHE A 200 24.27 5.09 6.95
N PHE A 201 24.92 4.04 7.40
CA PHE A 201 24.59 2.67 7.04
C PHE A 201 23.66 2.08 8.10
N VAL A 202 22.39 1.85 7.73
CA VAL A 202 21.37 1.30 8.63
C VAL A 202 21.04 -0.12 8.20
N LEU A 203 21.35 -1.09 9.06
CA LEU A 203 20.97 -2.49 8.85
C LEU A 203 19.75 -2.81 9.71
N ILE A 204 18.66 -3.20 9.06
CA ILE A 204 17.43 -3.64 9.73
C ILE A 204 17.26 -5.12 9.48
N ASP A 205 17.38 -5.92 10.53
CA ASP A 205 17.23 -7.38 10.44
C ASP A 205 15.74 -7.75 10.25
N ASN A 206 15.50 -8.81 9.46
CA ASN A 206 14.16 -9.33 9.17
C ASN A 206 13.17 -8.30 8.58
N PHE A 207 13.67 -7.24 7.95
CA PHE A 207 12.83 -6.22 7.33
C PHE A 207 12.36 -6.68 5.95
N ARG A 208 11.13 -7.19 5.89
CA ARG A 208 10.53 -7.77 4.69
C ARG A 208 10.11 -6.68 3.68
N LEU A 209 10.00 -7.08 2.41
CA LEU A 209 9.61 -6.18 1.32
C LEU A 209 8.21 -5.57 1.51
N ASP A 210 7.25 -6.34 2.03
CA ASP A 210 5.89 -5.86 2.33
C ASP A 210 5.90 -4.74 3.39
N LEU A 211 6.74 -4.87 4.42
CA LEU A 211 6.93 -3.82 5.43
C LEU A 211 7.55 -2.57 4.81
N TRP A 212 8.58 -2.74 3.96
CA TRP A 212 9.16 -1.61 3.24
C TRP A 212 8.15 -0.88 2.36
N LEU A 213 7.34 -1.60 1.59
CA LEU A 213 6.32 -1.01 0.72
C LEU A 213 5.18 -0.34 1.51
N SER A 214 4.94 -0.75 2.76
CA SER A 214 3.92 -0.14 3.63
C SER A 214 4.37 1.19 4.27
N VAL A 215 5.69 1.45 4.35
CA VAL A 215 6.24 2.66 5.00
C VAL A 215 6.88 3.64 4.01
N LYS A 216 6.98 3.28 2.74
CA LYS A 216 7.47 4.11 1.65
C LYS A 216 6.40 5.06 1.12
#